data_2cc8978399b1d2f4a65b50e9ca4abe81
#
_entry.id   2cc8978399b1d2f4a65b50e9ca4abe81
#
_cell.length_a   1.000
_cell.length_b   1.000
_cell.length_c   1.000
_cell.angle_alpha   90.00
_cell.angle_beta   90.00
_cell.angle_gamma   90.00
#
_symmetry.space_group_name_H-M   'P 1'
#
loop_
_entity.id
_entity.type
_entity.pdbx_description
1 polymer ?
#
loop_
_entity_poly.entity_id
_entity_poly.type
_entity_poly.pdbx_seq_one_letter_code
_entity_poly.pdbx_strand_id
1 'polypeptide(L)'
;GGDLYLESLAGHNLRRLTHSEAAEEAPHFSPDGRRIAFVRGFDLYVLDLASGAETRLTTDGQENVALNGTNDWVYGEEIWNRQPEGFWWSPDSSRIAFYHFDETPVGVYTLLDDTPLYPKVTSQKYPKSGEPNPLVKVGVVDVAGGKTAWLGTGEPDSYLARVDWTPKGDAVAVQRLSRDQKHLDLLRCGANDGTCSPLLSETWHTWINLGQDFRFLPDGRFLWGSERDGWRRLYLYGADGRGGQPVTPEGWAVTALDGVAADGSWAVVTAFPTAGLGAVDRKVARVSLKSAGWEILTPEPGSHSAAAISPQTGAWVHTWSDADTPARSEVRPDGGKLIALPSAAPTFDAASLPKWEILTIPGPDGSRLPARLLKPAGFDPSHRYPVIIYHYGGPGSQVVDNAWSVRSLWHKLMAQRGFAVFSVDNQSSLFFGKHGEDKDYRRFGTVNLAGQLAGVDYLKSLPWVDASRLGLWGWSGGGSNTLYCVLNRPGVWKAAIAGAPVTDWRLYDSIWTERYLDRPENNADGYRDSSPITYTANLKDHLLVVHGLADDNVHPQNSINLSGDLIKAGVPFEQAFYPGQKHGFRGPSSRHFYERATEFFERELAP
;
A
#
# COMPACT_ATOMS: atom_id res chain seq x y z
N GLY A 1 11.29 6.20 26.49
CA GLY A 1 10.51 7.43 26.48
C GLY A 1 10.23 7.86 25.04
N GLY A 2 9.18 8.62 24.85
CA GLY A 2 8.77 9.16 23.56
C GLY A 2 9.17 10.64 23.36
N ASP A 3 10.16 11.15 24.13
CA ASP A 3 10.58 12.55 24.02
C ASP A 3 11.34 12.87 22.74
N LEU A 4 11.25 14.11 22.29
CA LEU A 4 11.99 14.64 21.16
C LEU A 4 13.44 14.97 21.54
N TYR A 5 14.36 14.63 20.67
CA TYR A 5 15.77 14.96 20.76
C TYR A 5 16.23 15.65 19.48
N LEU A 6 17.07 16.64 19.61
CA LEU A 6 17.71 17.34 18.49
C LEU A 6 19.21 17.05 18.51
N GLU A 7 19.73 16.59 17.36
CA GLU A 7 21.16 16.37 17.16
C GLU A 7 21.65 17.13 15.91
N SER A 8 22.85 17.65 15.95
CA SER A 8 23.47 18.24 14.78
C SER A 8 23.89 17.18 13.78
N LEU A 9 23.88 17.47 12.47
CA LEU A 9 24.34 16.55 11.44
C LEU A 9 25.82 16.15 11.58
N ALA A 10 26.60 16.89 12.38
CA ALA A 10 27.98 16.54 12.70
C ALA A 10 28.10 15.46 13.81
N GLY A 11 26.99 14.96 14.34
CA GLY A 11 26.94 13.92 15.37
C GLY A 11 27.40 14.39 16.76
N HIS A 12 27.28 15.68 17.04
CA HIS A 12 27.66 16.28 18.33
C HIS A 12 26.49 17.14 18.84
N ASN A 13 26.40 17.28 20.20
CA ASN A 13 25.39 18.10 20.87
C ASN A 13 23.94 17.57 20.81
N LEU A 14 23.73 16.31 21.20
CA LEU A 14 22.40 15.79 21.44
C LEU A 14 21.70 16.59 22.55
N ARG A 15 20.56 17.20 22.27
CA ARG A 15 19.74 17.97 23.19
C ARG A 15 18.35 17.37 23.29
N ARG A 16 17.91 17.04 24.50
CA ARG A 16 16.51 16.67 24.76
C ARG A 16 15.67 17.93 24.71
N LEU A 17 14.56 17.86 23.95
CA LEU A 17 13.68 19.00 23.70
C LEU A 17 12.41 18.95 24.56
N THR A 18 11.87 17.78 24.81
CA THR A 18 10.63 17.58 25.56
C THR A 18 10.84 16.71 26.79
N HIS A 19 9.94 16.83 27.78
CA HIS A 19 10.03 16.14 29.07
C HIS A 19 8.63 15.71 29.53
N SER A 20 7.89 14.97 28.70
CA SER A 20 6.52 14.55 28.98
C SER A 20 6.43 13.05 29.28
N GLU A 21 5.35 12.64 29.98
CA GLU A 21 5.06 11.22 30.20
C GLU A 21 4.48 10.59 28.93
N ALA A 22 3.73 11.37 28.13
CA ALA A 22 3.17 10.93 26.87
C ALA A 22 4.19 11.08 25.73
N ALA A 23 4.17 10.16 24.78
CA ALA A 23 5.04 10.22 23.60
C ALA A 23 4.66 11.39 22.69
N GLU A 24 5.67 12.01 22.08
CA GLU A 24 5.51 12.92 20.95
C GLU A 24 5.58 12.14 19.64
N GLU A 25 4.55 12.32 18.80
CA GLU A 25 4.40 11.62 17.53
C GLU A 25 4.49 12.59 16.36
N ALA A 26 4.91 12.08 15.19
CA ALA A 26 4.99 12.83 13.93
C ALA A 26 5.71 14.19 14.03
N PRO A 27 6.95 14.31 14.57
CA PRO A 27 7.63 15.59 14.70
C PRO A 27 8.08 16.12 13.33
N HIS A 28 7.70 17.36 13.00
CA HIS A 28 8.07 18.05 11.76
C HIS A 28 8.60 19.45 12.00
N PHE A 29 9.74 19.76 11.39
CA PHE A 29 10.27 21.12 11.39
C PHE A 29 9.38 22.07 10.60
N SER A 30 9.24 23.30 11.09
CA SER A 30 8.74 24.40 10.26
C SER A 30 9.66 24.64 9.05
N PRO A 31 9.15 25.15 7.92
CA PRO A 31 9.97 25.47 6.74
C PRO A 31 11.17 26.37 7.02
N ASP A 32 11.07 27.28 7.98
CA ASP A 32 12.17 28.16 8.42
C ASP A 32 13.16 27.51 9.41
N GLY A 33 12.88 26.26 9.83
CA GLY A 33 13.73 25.48 10.74
C GLY A 33 13.75 25.98 12.19
N ARG A 34 12.86 26.90 12.60
CA ARG A 34 12.86 27.51 13.93
C ARG A 34 11.96 26.80 14.93
N ARG A 35 11.01 26.01 14.47
CA ARG A 35 10.01 25.33 15.30
C ARG A 35 9.88 23.87 14.90
N ILE A 36 9.32 23.06 15.80
CA ILE A 36 8.87 21.69 15.53
C ILE A 36 7.41 21.62 15.92
N ALA A 37 6.55 21.13 15.01
CA ALA A 37 5.20 20.69 15.35
C ALA A 37 5.19 19.19 15.58
N PHE A 38 4.34 18.73 16.50
CA PHE A 38 4.16 17.32 16.85
C PHE A 38 2.80 17.09 17.49
N VAL A 39 2.40 15.84 17.58
CA VAL A 39 1.18 15.42 18.29
C VAL A 39 1.57 14.80 19.63
N ARG A 40 0.84 15.15 20.69
CA ARG A 40 0.97 14.56 22.03
C ARG A 40 -0.41 14.42 22.66
N GLY A 41 -0.77 13.19 23.04
CA GLY A 41 -2.09 12.92 23.64
C GLY A 41 -3.25 13.31 22.72
N PHE A 42 -3.09 13.08 21.40
CA PHE A 42 -4.06 13.40 20.33
C PHE A 42 -4.32 14.89 20.11
N ASP A 43 -3.43 15.77 20.62
CA ASP A 43 -3.45 17.21 20.35
C ASP A 43 -2.18 17.69 19.68
N LEU A 44 -2.35 18.73 18.86
CA LEU A 44 -1.28 19.36 18.09
C LEU A 44 -0.55 20.41 18.94
N TYR A 45 0.77 20.34 18.91
CA TYR A 45 1.68 21.25 19.62
C TYR A 45 2.72 21.84 18.67
N VAL A 46 3.25 23.00 19.06
CA VAL A 46 4.43 23.62 18.44
C VAL A 46 5.46 23.95 19.52
N LEU A 47 6.72 23.56 19.29
CA LEU A 47 7.87 23.87 20.12
C LEU A 47 8.77 24.89 19.41
N ASP A 48 9.06 26.01 20.04
CA ASP A 48 10.07 26.97 19.58
C ASP A 48 11.49 26.52 20.01
N LEU A 49 12.38 26.33 19.06
CA LEU A 49 13.70 25.73 19.31
C LEU A 49 14.67 26.67 20.03
N ALA A 50 14.45 27.98 19.95
CA ALA A 50 15.32 28.98 20.59
C ALA A 50 14.96 29.16 22.08
N SER A 51 13.67 29.29 22.39
CA SER A 51 13.18 29.52 23.75
C SER A 51 12.86 28.23 24.52
N GLY A 52 12.59 27.11 23.80
CA GLY A 52 12.05 25.89 24.38
C GLY A 52 10.58 25.99 24.80
N ALA A 53 9.89 27.04 24.41
CA ALA A 53 8.49 27.23 24.75
C ALA A 53 7.58 26.34 23.86
N GLU A 54 6.64 25.65 24.51
CA GLU A 54 5.61 24.86 23.83
C GLU A 54 4.28 25.63 23.77
N THR A 55 3.60 25.56 22.64
CA THR A 55 2.26 26.07 22.43
C THR A 55 1.34 24.91 22.06
N ARG A 56 0.31 24.63 22.85
CA ARG A 56 -0.75 23.66 22.53
C ARG A 56 -1.76 24.35 21.63
N LEU A 57 -1.97 23.83 20.41
CA LEU A 57 -2.82 24.44 19.38
C LEU A 57 -4.26 23.92 19.42
N THR A 58 -4.46 22.67 19.86
CA THR A 58 -5.77 22.03 20.04
C THR A 58 -5.91 21.52 21.47
N THR A 59 -7.14 21.31 21.96
CA THR A 59 -7.35 21.03 23.40
C THR A 59 -8.41 19.96 23.70
N ASP A 60 -8.98 19.35 22.68
CA ASP A 60 -10.06 18.36 22.76
C ASP A 60 -9.61 16.95 22.36
N GLY A 61 -8.30 16.72 22.15
CA GLY A 61 -7.72 15.44 21.82
C GLY A 61 -8.01 14.38 22.89
N GLN A 62 -8.58 13.26 22.46
CA GLN A 62 -8.90 12.12 23.31
C GLN A 62 -8.95 10.83 22.49
N GLU A 63 -8.27 9.80 22.97
CA GLU A 63 -8.22 8.48 22.35
C GLU A 63 -9.63 7.93 22.08
N ASN A 64 -9.86 7.43 20.86
CA ASN A 64 -11.13 6.87 20.39
C ASN A 64 -12.32 7.85 20.38
N VAL A 65 -12.08 9.15 20.50
CA VAL A 65 -13.11 10.21 20.51
C VAL A 65 -12.76 11.32 19.54
N ALA A 66 -11.63 12.01 19.76
CA ALA A 66 -11.24 13.16 18.95
C ALA A 66 -9.72 13.16 18.72
N LEU A 67 -9.28 13.19 17.47
CA LEU A 67 -7.87 13.21 17.10
C LEU A 67 -7.56 14.50 16.35
N ASN A 68 -6.46 15.16 16.72
CA ASN A 68 -6.01 16.40 16.09
C ASN A 68 -4.58 16.24 15.57
N GLY A 69 -4.35 16.53 14.29
CA GLY A 69 -3.02 16.49 13.68
C GLY A 69 -2.44 15.09 13.49
N THR A 70 -3.22 14.05 13.73
CA THR A 70 -2.86 12.66 13.43
C THR A 70 -3.98 11.98 12.64
N ASN A 71 -3.71 10.83 12.06
CA ASN A 71 -4.71 10.04 11.34
C ASN A 71 -5.40 9.06 12.28
N ASP A 72 -6.70 8.83 12.05
CA ASP A 72 -7.37 7.65 12.60
C ASP A 72 -6.86 6.37 11.91
N TRP A 73 -7.27 5.20 12.42
CA TRP A 73 -6.75 3.94 11.91
C TRP A 73 -7.04 3.74 10.42
N VAL A 74 -8.29 3.99 9.96
CA VAL A 74 -8.66 3.69 8.57
C VAL A 74 -8.04 4.66 7.56
N TYR A 75 -7.88 5.94 7.91
CA TYR A 75 -7.14 6.90 7.08
C TYR A 75 -5.65 6.55 7.05
N GLY A 76 -5.08 6.21 8.20
CA GLY A 76 -3.69 5.78 8.29
C GLY A 76 -3.40 4.59 7.38
N GLU A 77 -4.25 3.54 7.44
CA GLU A 77 -4.07 2.31 6.66
C GLU A 77 -4.34 2.54 5.17
N GLU A 78 -5.50 3.08 4.79
CA GLU A 78 -6.01 3.04 3.41
C GLU A 78 -5.69 4.29 2.58
N ILE A 79 -5.40 5.43 3.22
CA ILE A 79 -5.13 6.69 2.54
C ILE A 79 -3.67 7.10 2.68
N TRP A 80 -3.07 6.97 3.89
CA TRP A 80 -1.76 7.51 4.21
C TRP A 80 -0.65 6.46 4.35
N ASN A 81 -0.90 5.20 3.97
CA ASN A 81 0.09 4.12 4.01
C ASN A 81 0.80 4.03 5.37
N ARG A 82 0.01 4.05 6.45
CA ARG A 82 0.41 3.98 7.86
C ARG A 82 1.26 5.16 8.35
N GLN A 83 1.20 6.30 7.66
CA GLN A 83 1.82 7.53 8.12
C GLN A 83 0.93 8.15 9.21
N PRO A 84 1.45 8.48 10.40
CA PRO A 84 0.65 9.06 11.48
C PRO A 84 0.37 10.55 11.26
N GLU A 85 1.12 11.23 10.40
CA GLU A 85 1.03 12.67 10.20
C GLU A 85 -0.32 13.09 9.61
N GLY A 86 -0.99 13.99 10.30
CA GLY A 86 -2.24 14.60 9.88
C GLY A 86 -2.21 16.13 9.96
N PHE A 87 -1.02 16.76 9.79
CA PHE A 87 -0.86 18.21 9.80
C PHE A 87 0.22 18.71 8.82
N TRP A 88 0.11 19.96 8.37
CA TRP A 88 0.97 20.54 7.33
C TRP A 88 1.28 21.99 7.62
N TRP A 89 2.56 22.33 7.66
CA TRP A 89 3.05 23.69 7.81
C TRP A 89 2.73 24.56 6.61
N SER A 90 2.30 25.81 6.84
CA SER A 90 2.27 26.82 5.79
C SER A 90 3.69 27.16 5.31
N PRO A 91 3.90 27.54 4.04
CA PRO A 91 5.22 27.86 3.49
C PRO A 91 5.98 28.95 4.25
N ASP A 92 5.26 29.88 4.87
CA ASP A 92 5.80 31.00 5.67
C ASP A 92 6.03 30.64 7.15
N SER A 93 5.76 29.39 7.55
CA SER A 93 5.91 28.90 8.94
C SER A 93 4.99 29.57 9.97
N SER A 94 3.96 30.30 9.54
CA SER A 94 3.08 31.04 10.44
C SER A 94 1.85 30.27 10.90
N ARG A 95 1.43 29.24 10.13
CA ARG A 95 0.20 28.47 10.36
C ARG A 95 0.40 26.99 10.10
N ILE A 96 -0.55 26.21 10.62
CA ILE A 96 -0.64 24.76 10.37
C ILE A 96 -2.06 24.43 9.91
N ALA A 97 -2.18 23.70 8.79
CA ALA A 97 -3.39 22.99 8.45
C ALA A 97 -3.35 21.61 9.11
N PHE A 98 -4.47 21.11 9.62
CA PHE A 98 -4.51 19.83 10.33
C PHE A 98 -5.85 19.12 10.17
N TYR A 99 -5.83 17.79 10.25
CA TYR A 99 -7.04 16.99 10.41
C TYR A 99 -7.56 17.05 11.84
N HIS A 100 -8.87 17.11 11.94
CA HIS A 100 -9.64 16.79 13.14
C HIS A 100 -10.58 15.63 12.82
N PHE A 101 -10.45 14.54 13.54
CA PHE A 101 -11.31 13.38 13.44
C PHE A 101 -12.25 13.33 14.65
N ASP A 102 -13.54 13.17 14.40
CA ASP A 102 -14.52 12.73 15.40
C ASP A 102 -14.78 11.24 15.16
N GLU A 103 -14.26 10.39 16.04
CA GLU A 103 -14.37 8.94 15.97
C GLU A 103 -15.61 8.41 16.73
N THR A 104 -16.43 9.28 17.32
CA THR A 104 -17.60 8.86 18.13
C THR A 104 -18.56 7.95 17.36
N PRO A 105 -18.85 8.15 16.05
CA PRO A 105 -19.76 7.27 15.31
C PRO A 105 -19.14 5.92 14.92
N VAL A 106 -17.82 5.77 14.99
CA VAL A 106 -17.12 4.56 14.51
C VAL A 106 -17.29 3.40 15.49
N GLY A 107 -17.57 2.21 14.95
CA GLY A 107 -17.64 0.97 15.72
C GLY A 107 -16.31 0.62 16.41
N VAL A 108 -16.40 -0.08 17.55
CA VAL A 108 -15.22 -0.51 18.31
C VAL A 108 -14.96 -1.99 18.07
N TYR A 109 -13.76 -2.34 17.67
CA TYR A 109 -13.25 -3.70 17.72
C TYR A 109 -12.33 -3.88 18.93
N THR A 110 -12.44 -5.04 19.59
CA THR A 110 -11.65 -5.35 20.78
C THR A 110 -10.62 -6.41 20.45
N LEU A 111 -9.35 -6.08 20.61
CA LEU A 111 -8.23 -7.01 20.56
C LEU A 111 -7.88 -7.48 21.98
N LEU A 112 -7.67 -8.77 22.13
CA LEU A 112 -7.35 -9.42 23.40
C LEU A 112 -5.94 -9.99 23.35
N ASP A 113 -5.09 -9.58 24.28
CA ASP A 113 -3.78 -10.20 24.53
C ASP A 113 -3.89 -11.11 25.77
N ASP A 114 -3.98 -12.41 25.52
CA ASP A 114 -4.08 -13.47 26.55
C ASP A 114 -2.72 -13.94 27.08
N THR A 115 -1.60 -13.34 26.63
CA THR A 115 -0.26 -13.80 27.02
C THR A 115 0.15 -13.40 28.44
N PRO A 116 -0.28 -12.26 29.04
CA PRO A 116 0.00 -11.93 30.44
C PRO A 116 -0.88 -12.73 31.41
N LEU A 117 -0.53 -12.70 32.72
CA LEU A 117 -1.30 -13.36 33.79
C LEU A 117 -2.78 -12.95 33.79
N TYR A 118 -3.06 -11.68 33.56
CA TYR A 118 -4.41 -11.14 33.31
C TYR A 118 -4.43 -10.55 31.89
N PRO A 119 -5.40 -10.96 31.06
CA PRO A 119 -5.50 -10.48 29.70
C PRO A 119 -5.53 -8.96 29.60
N LYS A 120 -4.88 -8.41 28.58
CA LYS A 120 -4.97 -6.99 28.23
C LYS A 120 -5.95 -6.79 27.08
N VAL A 121 -6.76 -5.76 27.21
CA VAL A 121 -7.75 -5.36 26.22
C VAL A 121 -7.27 -4.08 25.53
N THR A 122 -7.27 -4.09 24.19
CA THR A 122 -7.07 -2.89 23.37
C THR A 122 -8.34 -2.64 22.57
N SER A 123 -8.91 -1.44 22.72
CA SER A 123 -10.04 -0.99 21.91
C SER A 123 -9.54 -0.24 20.69
N GLN A 124 -10.07 -0.57 19.52
CA GLN A 124 -9.72 0.06 18.26
C GLN A 124 -10.99 0.56 17.58
N LYS A 125 -11.02 1.84 17.21
CA LYS A 125 -12.01 2.36 16.27
C LYS A 125 -11.72 1.79 14.89
N TYR A 126 -12.70 1.06 14.35
CA TYR A 126 -12.54 0.36 13.07
C TYR A 126 -13.87 0.35 12.32
N PRO A 127 -14.03 1.18 11.30
CA PRO A 127 -15.25 1.21 10.51
C PRO A 127 -15.29 -0.01 9.58
N LYS A 128 -16.14 -0.98 9.89
CA LYS A 128 -16.40 -2.10 8.98
C LYS A 128 -17.20 -1.63 7.78
N SER A 129 -17.13 -2.40 6.69
CA SER A 129 -17.87 -2.08 5.48
C SER A 129 -19.37 -1.94 5.75
N GLY A 130 -19.97 -0.84 5.27
CA GLY A 130 -21.36 -0.44 5.54
C GLY A 130 -21.56 0.38 6.81
N GLU A 131 -20.63 0.34 7.76
CA GLU A 131 -20.72 1.04 9.03
C GLU A 131 -20.28 2.52 8.92
N PRO A 132 -20.61 3.37 9.91
CA PRO A 132 -20.18 4.77 9.90
C PRO A 132 -18.67 4.93 9.93
N ASN A 133 -18.18 5.87 9.08
CA ASN A 133 -16.81 6.37 9.11
C ASN A 133 -16.62 7.46 10.17
N PRO A 134 -15.37 7.82 10.55
CA PRO A 134 -15.12 9.01 11.32
C PRO A 134 -15.57 10.27 10.57
N LEU A 135 -15.99 11.29 11.30
CA LEU A 135 -16.27 12.60 10.72
C LEU A 135 -14.99 13.42 10.69
N VAL A 136 -14.57 13.82 9.49
CA VAL A 136 -13.27 14.46 9.27
C VAL A 136 -13.46 15.91 8.86
N LYS A 137 -12.64 16.79 9.44
CA LYS A 137 -12.54 18.21 9.07
C LYS A 137 -11.08 18.60 8.89
N VAL A 138 -10.86 19.64 8.10
CA VAL A 138 -9.56 20.30 8.03
C VAL A 138 -9.68 21.67 8.69
N GLY A 139 -8.80 21.94 9.65
CA GLY A 139 -8.67 23.24 10.30
C GLY A 139 -7.35 23.91 9.93
N VAL A 140 -7.34 25.24 9.98
CA VAL A 140 -6.13 26.07 9.87
C VAL A 140 -5.99 26.87 11.16
N VAL A 141 -4.83 26.78 11.82
CA VAL A 141 -4.54 27.47 13.08
C VAL A 141 -3.21 28.22 13.01
N ASP A 142 -3.13 29.38 13.67
CA ASP A 142 -1.88 30.13 13.82
C ASP A 142 -0.94 29.40 14.80
N VAL A 143 0.36 29.45 14.57
CA VAL A 143 1.35 28.82 15.45
C VAL A 143 1.44 29.45 16.85
N ALA A 144 0.95 30.67 17.01
CA ALA A 144 0.79 31.31 18.31
C ALA A 144 -0.47 30.85 19.07
N GLY A 145 -1.28 29.97 18.46
CA GLY A 145 -2.58 29.54 18.97
C GLY A 145 -3.69 30.50 18.57
N GLY A 146 -4.88 30.24 19.09
CA GLY A 146 -6.06 31.06 18.82
C GLY A 146 -7.19 30.30 18.13
N LYS A 147 -8.05 31.01 17.41
CA LYS A 147 -9.22 30.41 16.78
C LYS A 147 -8.83 29.65 15.51
N THR A 148 -9.27 28.40 15.41
CA THR A 148 -9.16 27.60 14.17
C THR A 148 -10.14 28.09 13.10
N ALA A 149 -9.65 28.31 11.89
CA ALA A 149 -10.49 28.50 10.70
C ALA A 149 -10.80 27.12 10.10
N TRP A 150 -12.04 26.68 10.23
CA TRP A 150 -12.51 25.41 9.66
C TRP A 150 -12.81 25.56 8.18
N LEU A 151 -12.29 24.63 7.34
CA LEU A 151 -12.52 24.64 5.91
C LEU A 151 -13.91 24.08 5.58
N GLY A 152 -14.66 24.77 4.73
CA GLY A 152 -15.99 24.39 4.27
C GLY A 152 -15.94 23.34 3.15
N THR A 153 -15.46 22.13 3.46
CA THR A 153 -15.25 21.07 2.47
C THR A 153 -16.52 20.37 2.00
N GLY A 154 -17.69 20.68 2.60
CA GLY A 154 -19.00 20.19 2.16
C GLY A 154 -19.40 18.87 2.82
N GLU A 155 -19.66 17.83 2.03
CA GLU A 155 -20.26 16.58 2.46
C GLU A 155 -19.53 15.89 3.64
N PRO A 156 -20.21 15.66 4.78
CA PRO A 156 -19.56 15.06 5.97
C PRO A 156 -19.12 13.61 5.78
N ASP A 157 -19.88 12.81 4.99
CA ASP A 157 -19.57 11.40 4.69
C ASP A 157 -18.75 11.29 3.41
N SER A 158 -17.62 12.01 3.38
CA SER A 158 -16.64 11.99 2.31
C SER A 158 -15.23 11.83 2.88
N TYR A 159 -14.28 11.41 2.07
CA TYR A 159 -12.88 11.30 2.46
C TYR A 159 -12.13 12.58 2.07
N LEU A 160 -11.51 13.26 3.05
CA LEU A 160 -10.59 14.37 2.80
C LEU A 160 -9.18 13.78 2.66
N ALA A 161 -8.87 13.27 1.47
CA ALA A 161 -7.78 12.33 1.28
C ALA A 161 -6.37 12.94 1.28
N ARG A 162 -6.23 14.21 0.85
CA ARG A 162 -4.94 14.93 0.79
C ARG A 162 -5.15 16.38 1.13
N VAL A 163 -4.11 17.00 1.73
CA VAL A 163 -4.10 18.40 2.12
C VAL A 163 -2.74 19.00 1.76
N ASP A 164 -2.75 20.08 0.97
CA ASP A 164 -1.54 20.74 0.50
C ASP A 164 -1.71 22.26 0.56
N TRP A 165 -0.68 22.98 1.01
CA TRP A 165 -0.67 24.43 0.96
C TRP A 165 -0.39 24.94 -0.45
N THR A 166 -1.07 26.03 -0.84
CA THR A 166 -0.64 26.81 -2.02
C THR A 166 0.75 27.40 -1.77
N PRO A 167 1.56 27.64 -2.81
CA PRO A 167 2.91 28.21 -2.64
C PRO A 167 2.94 29.56 -1.92
N LYS A 168 1.86 30.33 -1.99
CA LYS A 168 1.71 31.63 -1.30
C LYS A 168 1.23 31.49 0.15
N GLY A 169 0.79 30.33 0.58
CA GLY A 169 0.22 30.11 1.91
C GLY A 169 -1.15 30.79 2.13
N ASP A 170 -1.77 31.32 1.09
CA ASP A 170 -3.07 32.03 1.17
C ASP A 170 -4.28 31.08 1.19
N ALA A 171 -4.08 29.83 0.73
CA ALA A 171 -5.11 28.80 0.68
C ALA A 171 -4.54 27.40 0.90
N VAL A 172 -5.43 26.46 1.17
CA VAL A 172 -5.16 25.04 1.29
C VAL A 172 -5.92 24.30 0.17
N ALA A 173 -5.25 23.41 -0.54
CA ALA A 173 -5.87 22.48 -1.45
C ALA A 173 -6.26 21.20 -0.68
N VAL A 174 -7.49 20.76 -0.85
CA VAL A 174 -8.02 19.53 -0.22
C VAL A 174 -8.59 18.63 -1.29
N GLN A 175 -8.13 17.39 -1.34
CA GLN A 175 -8.72 16.35 -2.19
C GLN A 175 -9.88 15.71 -1.45
N ARG A 176 -11.11 15.96 -1.91
CA ARG A 176 -12.33 15.38 -1.36
C ARG A 176 -12.82 14.27 -2.28
N LEU A 177 -12.83 13.03 -1.77
CA LEU A 177 -13.34 11.85 -2.46
C LEU A 177 -14.70 11.48 -1.88
N SER A 178 -15.70 11.25 -2.74
CA SER A 178 -17.01 10.73 -2.30
C SER A 178 -16.87 9.38 -1.61
N ARG A 179 -17.80 9.01 -0.73
CA ARG A 179 -17.73 7.72 -0.02
C ARG A 179 -17.76 6.52 -0.97
N ASP A 180 -18.51 6.59 -2.07
CA ASP A 180 -18.51 5.57 -3.12
C ASP A 180 -17.26 5.58 -4.00
N GLN A 181 -16.33 6.51 -3.72
CA GLN A 181 -15.02 6.69 -4.35
C GLN A 181 -15.03 6.91 -5.87
N LYS A 182 -16.16 7.37 -6.42
CA LYS A 182 -16.34 7.60 -7.86
C LYS A 182 -16.19 9.05 -8.29
N HIS A 183 -16.19 9.97 -7.33
CA HIS A 183 -16.08 11.40 -7.56
C HIS A 183 -15.00 12.00 -6.67
N LEU A 184 -14.03 12.68 -7.27
CA LEU A 184 -12.91 13.32 -6.61
C LEU A 184 -12.86 14.79 -6.99
N ASP A 185 -12.95 15.66 -5.99
CA ASP A 185 -12.73 17.10 -6.14
C ASP A 185 -11.38 17.52 -5.56
N LEU A 186 -10.64 18.33 -6.29
CA LEU A 186 -9.58 19.16 -5.74
C LEU A 186 -10.17 20.52 -5.37
N LEU A 187 -10.36 20.77 -4.08
CA LEU A 187 -10.91 22.02 -3.55
C LEU A 187 -9.76 23.00 -3.24
N ARG A 188 -9.94 24.28 -3.57
CA ARG A 188 -9.11 25.37 -3.05
C ARG A 188 -9.87 26.10 -1.96
N CYS A 189 -9.34 26.08 -0.74
CA CYS A 189 -9.98 26.63 0.45
C CYS A 189 -9.16 27.80 1.00
N GLY A 190 -9.77 28.96 1.18
CA GLY A 190 -9.12 30.14 1.77
C GLY A 190 -8.66 29.85 3.20
N ALA A 191 -7.38 30.12 3.50
CA ALA A 191 -6.79 29.81 4.79
C ALA A 191 -7.29 30.69 5.94
N ASN A 192 -7.92 31.83 5.65
CA ASN A 192 -8.42 32.76 6.68
C ASN A 192 -9.91 32.59 6.94
N ASP A 193 -10.72 32.36 5.91
CA ASP A 193 -12.18 32.34 5.97
C ASP A 193 -12.78 30.94 5.80
N GLY A 194 -11.96 29.96 5.40
CA GLY A 194 -12.37 28.57 5.17
C GLY A 194 -13.27 28.37 3.93
N THR A 195 -13.50 29.39 3.12
CA THR A 195 -14.35 29.29 1.91
C THR A 195 -13.69 28.41 0.86
N CYS A 196 -14.35 27.33 0.44
CA CYS A 196 -13.84 26.39 -0.54
C CYS A 196 -14.53 26.53 -1.89
N SER A 197 -13.76 26.32 -2.97
CA SER A 197 -14.27 26.19 -4.34
C SER A 197 -13.50 25.10 -5.09
N PRO A 198 -14.15 24.35 -6.00
CA PRO A 198 -13.46 23.32 -6.76
C PRO A 198 -12.51 23.94 -7.79
N LEU A 199 -11.28 23.41 -7.86
CA LEU A 199 -10.29 23.67 -8.92
C LEU A 199 -10.41 22.63 -10.05
N LEU A 200 -10.68 21.38 -9.69
CA LEU A 200 -10.72 20.24 -10.60
C LEU A 200 -11.68 19.21 -10.03
N SER A 201 -12.40 18.51 -10.92
CA SER A 201 -13.22 17.35 -10.56
C SER A 201 -12.93 16.21 -11.52
N GLU A 202 -12.87 14.99 -10.99
CA GLU A 202 -12.77 13.76 -11.75
C GLU A 202 -13.86 12.78 -11.35
N THR A 203 -14.30 11.96 -12.29
CA THR A 203 -15.26 10.89 -12.06
C THR A 203 -14.81 9.62 -12.76
N TRP A 204 -15.11 8.47 -12.14
CA TRP A 204 -14.94 7.18 -12.77
C TRP A 204 -16.11 6.26 -12.41
N HIS A 205 -16.48 5.36 -13.31
CA HIS A 205 -17.69 4.54 -13.15
C HIS A 205 -17.58 3.44 -12.09
N THR A 206 -16.36 3.05 -11.69
CA THR A 206 -16.10 2.06 -10.64
C THR A 206 -15.56 2.74 -9.38
N TRP A 207 -14.32 3.18 -9.38
CA TRP A 207 -13.67 3.96 -8.32
C TRP A 207 -12.48 4.76 -8.88
N ILE A 208 -12.04 5.77 -8.17
CA ILE A 208 -10.84 6.54 -8.47
C ILE A 208 -9.71 6.07 -7.55
N ASN A 209 -8.56 5.70 -8.10
CA ASN A 209 -7.38 5.42 -7.32
C ASN A 209 -6.74 6.72 -6.81
N LEU A 210 -6.65 6.87 -5.49
CA LEU A 210 -5.93 8.00 -4.89
C LEU A 210 -4.44 7.89 -5.16
N GLY A 211 -3.86 8.96 -5.72
CA GLY A 211 -2.42 9.10 -5.91
C GLY A 211 -1.78 10.05 -4.91
N GLN A 212 -0.45 10.10 -4.94
CA GLN A 212 0.37 11.12 -4.27
C GLN A 212 1.02 12.06 -5.29
N ASP A 213 0.46 12.12 -6.50
CA ASP A 213 1.04 12.80 -7.67
C ASP A 213 0.54 14.24 -7.83
N PHE A 214 -0.04 14.81 -6.78
CA PHE A 214 -0.39 16.22 -6.74
C PHE A 214 0.77 17.05 -6.23
N ARG A 215 1.11 18.13 -6.94
CA ARG A 215 2.17 19.05 -6.52
C ARG A 215 1.95 20.44 -7.12
N PHE A 216 1.87 21.46 -6.28
CA PHE A 216 1.96 22.83 -6.75
C PHE A 216 3.37 23.17 -7.26
N LEU A 217 3.43 23.96 -8.35
CA LEU A 217 4.64 24.60 -8.84
C LEU A 217 4.77 26.02 -8.25
N PRO A 218 5.97 26.61 -8.20
CA PRO A 218 6.18 27.93 -7.61
C PRO A 218 5.32 29.05 -8.20
N ASP A 219 4.92 28.94 -9.46
CA ASP A 219 4.06 29.89 -10.18
C ASP A 219 2.56 29.67 -9.96
N GLY A 220 2.19 28.67 -9.16
CA GLY A 220 0.81 28.30 -8.83
C GLY A 220 0.17 27.29 -9.77
N ARG A 221 0.78 26.96 -10.92
CA ARG A 221 0.39 25.78 -11.70
C ARG A 221 0.55 24.53 -10.85
N PHE A 222 -0.04 23.41 -11.27
CA PHE A 222 0.11 22.16 -10.53
C PHE A 222 0.15 20.94 -11.43
N LEU A 223 0.83 19.91 -10.95
CA LEU A 223 0.81 18.57 -11.50
C LEU A 223 -0.31 17.76 -10.84
N TRP A 224 -0.95 16.93 -11.65
CA TRP A 224 -2.05 16.06 -11.23
C TRP A 224 -1.91 14.69 -11.88
N GLY A 225 -1.89 13.64 -11.06
CA GLY A 225 -1.93 12.25 -11.54
C GLY A 225 -3.36 11.80 -11.81
N SER A 226 -3.63 11.29 -13.01
CA SER A 226 -4.96 10.84 -13.42
C SER A 226 -4.90 9.58 -14.26
N GLU A 227 -5.92 8.72 -14.11
CA GLU A 227 -6.10 7.48 -14.89
C GLU A 227 -7.19 7.62 -15.98
N ARG A 228 -7.58 8.85 -16.31
CA ARG A 228 -8.64 9.14 -17.29
C ARG A 228 -8.48 8.48 -18.66
N ASP A 229 -7.24 8.12 -19.01
CA ASP A 229 -6.89 7.44 -20.27
C ASP A 229 -6.69 5.92 -20.06
N GLY A 230 -7.12 5.37 -18.91
CA GLY A 230 -6.94 3.96 -18.53
C GLY A 230 -5.58 3.63 -17.91
N TRP A 231 -4.64 4.57 -17.90
CA TRP A 231 -3.32 4.45 -17.28
C TRP A 231 -2.99 5.73 -16.53
N ARG A 232 -2.32 5.62 -15.39
CA ARG A 232 -1.91 6.79 -14.61
C ARG A 232 -0.85 7.59 -15.36
N ARG A 233 -1.19 8.85 -15.67
CA ARG A 233 -0.31 9.83 -16.32
C ARG A 233 -0.31 11.13 -15.53
N LEU A 234 0.74 11.96 -15.69
CA LEU A 234 0.77 13.30 -15.13
C LEU A 234 0.23 14.31 -16.13
N TYR A 235 -0.57 15.23 -15.59
CA TYR A 235 -1.15 16.37 -16.29
C TYR A 235 -0.74 17.67 -15.62
N LEU A 236 -0.42 18.68 -16.43
CA LEU A 236 -0.09 20.02 -15.96
C LEU A 236 -1.30 20.94 -16.13
N TYR A 237 -1.73 21.55 -15.02
CA TYR A 237 -2.84 22.48 -14.96
C TYR A 237 -2.37 23.90 -14.65
N GLY A 238 -3.12 24.91 -15.13
CA GLY A 238 -2.99 26.29 -14.68
C GLY A 238 -3.39 26.47 -13.22
N ALA A 239 -2.99 27.59 -12.61
CA ALA A 239 -3.34 27.92 -11.21
C ALA A 239 -4.86 28.05 -10.97
N ASP A 240 -5.65 28.23 -12.03
CA ASP A 240 -7.11 28.30 -12.03
C ASP A 240 -7.80 26.95 -12.28
N GLY A 241 -7.03 25.84 -12.32
CA GLY A 241 -7.55 24.51 -12.60
C GLY A 241 -7.86 24.22 -14.07
N ARG A 242 -7.50 25.12 -15.00
CA ARG A 242 -7.72 24.94 -16.43
C ARG A 242 -6.50 24.36 -17.13
N GLY A 243 -6.71 23.80 -18.32
CA GLY A 243 -5.65 23.25 -19.18
C GLY A 243 -5.63 21.72 -19.14
N GLY A 244 -4.93 21.12 -18.18
CA GLY A 244 -4.85 19.67 -18.04
C GLY A 244 -4.13 18.98 -19.20
N GLN A 245 -2.98 19.51 -19.62
CA GLN A 245 -2.18 18.91 -20.69
C GLN A 245 -1.34 17.76 -20.13
N PRO A 246 -1.33 16.57 -20.79
CA PRO A 246 -0.48 15.47 -20.39
C PRO A 246 1.00 15.86 -20.57
N VAL A 247 1.80 15.64 -19.54
CA VAL A 247 3.26 15.89 -19.58
C VAL A 247 4.06 14.60 -19.66
N THR A 248 3.44 13.45 -19.43
CA THR A 248 4.05 12.14 -19.65
C THR A 248 3.52 11.53 -20.96
N PRO A 249 4.35 10.78 -21.72
CA PRO A 249 3.97 10.26 -23.04
C PRO A 249 2.94 9.13 -22.94
N GLU A 250 2.22 8.88 -24.03
CA GLU A 250 1.45 7.65 -24.22
C GLU A 250 2.37 6.42 -24.19
N GLY A 251 1.81 5.27 -23.80
CA GLY A 251 2.58 4.03 -23.68
C GLY A 251 3.41 3.92 -22.39
N TRP A 252 3.26 4.89 -21.47
CA TRP A 252 3.90 4.89 -20.16
C TRP A 252 2.86 5.13 -19.05
N ALA A 253 3.00 4.38 -17.95
CA ALA A 253 2.24 4.59 -16.72
C ALA A 253 3.16 5.06 -15.60
N VAL A 254 2.74 6.08 -14.85
CA VAL A 254 3.46 6.63 -13.70
C VAL A 254 3.04 5.88 -12.44
N THR A 255 4.00 5.51 -11.61
CA THR A 255 3.73 4.92 -10.28
C THR A 255 4.05 5.88 -9.13
N ALA A 256 4.92 6.87 -9.38
CA ALA A 256 5.23 7.91 -8.40
C ALA A 256 5.69 9.20 -9.08
N LEU A 257 5.32 10.34 -8.48
CA LEU A 257 5.97 11.63 -8.70
C LEU A 257 7.04 11.82 -7.63
N ASP A 258 8.30 11.55 -7.98
CA ASP A 258 9.41 11.47 -7.03
C ASP A 258 9.93 12.85 -6.61
N GLY A 259 9.82 13.85 -7.48
CA GLY A 259 10.27 15.20 -7.18
C GLY A 259 10.03 16.21 -8.30
N VAL A 260 10.14 17.50 -7.93
CA VAL A 260 9.96 18.65 -8.84
C VAL A 260 11.09 19.62 -8.60
N ALA A 261 11.61 20.25 -9.68
CA ALA A 261 12.59 21.32 -9.60
C ALA A 261 12.10 22.50 -8.77
N ALA A 262 13.00 23.14 -8.03
CA ALA A 262 12.67 24.34 -7.24
C ALA A 262 12.13 25.51 -8.09
N ASP A 263 12.52 25.60 -9.37
CA ASP A 263 12.02 26.59 -10.34
C ASP A 263 10.82 26.10 -11.17
N GLY A 264 10.30 24.88 -10.90
CA GLY A 264 9.19 24.28 -11.64
C GLY A 264 9.52 23.91 -13.08
N SER A 265 10.80 23.73 -13.45
CA SER A 265 11.22 23.46 -14.83
C SER A 265 11.13 22.01 -15.26
N TRP A 266 11.23 21.08 -14.32
CA TRP A 266 11.17 19.63 -14.55
C TRP A 266 10.52 18.90 -13.37
N ALA A 267 10.06 17.69 -13.66
CA ALA A 267 9.67 16.70 -12.66
C ALA A 267 10.42 15.39 -12.91
N VAL A 268 10.62 14.59 -11.87
CA VAL A 268 11.12 13.21 -11.96
C VAL A 268 10.01 12.28 -11.50
N VAL A 269 9.84 11.20 -12.24
CA VAL A 269 8.83 10.18 -12.00
C VAL A 269 9.41 8.79 -12.04
N THR A 270 8.84 7.88 -11.28
CA THR A 270 8.98 6.44 -11.48
C THR A 270 7.83 5.96 -12.36
N ALA A 271 8.14 5.24 -13.44
CA ALA A 271 7.18 4.83 -14.45
C ALA A 271 7.55 3.49 -15.09
N PHE A 272 6.62 2.92 -15.86
CA PHE A 272 6.86 1.71 -16.64
C PHE A 272 6.18 1.78 -18.04
N PRO A 273 6.72 1.07 -19.07
CA PRO A 273 6.04 0.93 -20.36
C PRO A 273 4.77 0.08 -20.22
N THR A 274 3.65 0.50 -20.81
CA THR A 274 2.36 -0.20 -20.69
C THR A 274 2.20 -1.41 -21.61
N ALA A 275 3.16 -1.63 -22.54
CA ALA A 275 3.12 -2.72 -23.51
C ALA A 275 3.93 -3.94 -23.07
N GLY A 276 3.41 -5.12 -23.37
CA GLY A 276 4.08 -6.41 -23.14
C GLY A 276 4.38 -6.66 -21.65
N LEU A 277 5.60 -7.06 -21.33
CA LEU A 277 6.11 -7.21 -19.96
C LEU A 277 6.72 -5.91 -19.40
N GLY A 278 6.41 -4.75 -19.98
CA GLY A 278 6.98 -3.48 -19.53
C GLY A 278 6.77 -3.19 -18.05
N ALA A 279 5.63 -3.60 -17.49
CA ALA A 279 5.31 -3.38 -16.08
C ALA A 279 6.10 -4.28 -15.09
N VAL A 280 6.96 -5.20 -15.53
CA VAL A 280 7.85 -5.93 -14.62
C VAL A 280 9.01 -5.06 -14.13
N ASP A 281 9.44 -4.10 -14.95
CA ASP A 281 10.48 -3.13 -14.62
C ASP A 281 9.88 -1.84 -14.07
N ARG A 282 10.71 -1.07 -13.36
CA ARG A 282 10.45 0.33 -13.04
C ARG A 282 11.58 1.19 -13.55
N LYS A 283 11.25 2.33 -14.16
CA LYS A 283 12.22 3.27 -14.72
C LYS A 283 12.05 4.61 -14.05
N VAL A 284 13.14 5.29 -13.76
CA VAL A 284 13.14 6.70 -13.38
C VAL A 284 13.26 7.53 -14.65
N ALA A 285 12.39 8.50 -14.82
CA ALA A 285 12.37 9.40 -15.97
C ALA A 285 12.23 10.86 -15.54
N ARG A 286 12.82 11.76 -16.33
CA ARG A 286 12.67 13.22 -16.19
C ARG A 286 11.66 13.72 -17.21
N VAL A 287 10.76 14.58 -16.74
CA VAL A 287 9.74 15.26 -17.54
C VAL A 287 10.07 16.76 -17.58
N SER A 288 10.15 17.37 -18.74
CA SER A 288 10.22 18.83 -18.88
C SER A 288 8.83 19.46 -18.67
N LEU A 289 8.74 20.48 -17.84
CA LEU A 289 7.51 21.24 -17.59
C LEU A 289 7.46 22.59 -18.34
N LYS A 290 8.52 22.91 -19.10
CA LYS A 290 8.63 24.13 -19.95
C LYS A 290 8.40 23.82 -21.43
N SER A 291 8.72 22.61 -21.86
CA SER A 291 8.60 22.16 -23.26
C SER A 291 8.28 20.68 -23.26
N ALA A 292 7.83 20.12 -24.39
CA ALA A 292 7.71 18.68 -24.51
C ALA A 292 9.09 18.01 -24.35
N GLY A 293 9.23 17.12 -23.36
CA GLY A 293 10.48 16.41 -23.11
C GLY A 293 10.28 15.27 -22.13
N TRP A 294 10.73 14.09 -22.52
CA TRP A 294 10.74 12.86 -21.74
C TRP A 294 12.11 12.18 -21.90
N GLU A 295 12.79 11.96 -20.79
CA GLU A 295 14.11 11.35 -20.74
C GLU A 295 14.11 10.21 -19.72
N ILE A 296 14.46 9.01 -20.17
CA ILE A 296 14.62 7.86 -19.28
C ILE A 296 16.02 7.93 -18.65
N LEU A 297 16.09 8.12 -17.35
CA LEU A 297 17.35 8.22 -16.60
C LEU A 297 17.95 6.85 -16.25
N THR A 298 17.14 5.78 -16.29
CA THR A 298 17.53 4.40 -15.94
C THR A 298 17.02 3.42 -17.00
N PRO A 299 17.70 3.34 -18.18
CA PRO A 299 17.25 2.46 -19.28
C PRO A 299 17.46 0.97 -19.00
N GLU A 300 18.36 0.60 -18.08
CA GLU A 300 18.74 -0.78 -17.77
C GLU A 300 17.53 -1.58 -17.23
N PRO A 301 17.49 -2.93 -17.44
CA PRO A 301 16.49 -3.79 -16.84
C PRO A 301 16.51 -3.75 -15.30
N GLY A 302 15.37 -4.03 -14.68
CA GLY A 302 15.22 -4.06 -13.24
C GLY A 302 14.26 -3.01 -12.70
N SER A 303 14.13 -3.00 -11.40
CA SER A 303 13.30 -2.03 -10.66
C SER A 303 14.17 -0.91 -10.12
N HIS A 304 13.94 0.28 -10.64
CA HIS A 304 14.61 1.52 -10.28
C HIS A 304 13.65 2.46 -9.56
N SER A 305 14.15 3.21 -8.57
CA SER A 305 13.40 4.25 -7.88
C SER A 305 14.29 5.43 -7.50
N ALA A 306 13.69 6.60 -7.37
CA ALA A 306 14.32 7.81 -6.89
C ALA A 306 13.86 8.07 -5.45
N ALA A 307 14.62 7.60 -4.46
CA ALA A 307 14.23 7.66 -3.05
C ALA A 307 14.26 9.10 -2.47
N ALA A 308 15.09 9.97 -3.00
CA ALA A 308 15.17 11.39 -2.64
C ALA A 308 15.78 12.20 -3.78
N ILE A 309 15.24 13.39 -4.00
CA ILE A 309 15.70 14.30 -5.07
C ILE A 309 15.96 15.68 -4.48
N SER A 310 17.10 16.29 -4.83
CA SER A 310 17.36 17.70 -4.53
C SER A 310 16.64 18.59 -5.55
N PRO A 311 15.66 19.38 -5.13
CA PRO A 311 14.95 20.27 -6.05
C PRO A 311 15.84 21.36 -6.66
N GLN A 312 16.94 21.73 -5.97
CA GLN A 312 17.87 22.79 -6.39
C GLN A 312 18.89 22.29 -7.39
N THR A 313 19.44 21.09 -7.17
CA THR A 313 20.57 20.59 -7.98
C THR A 313 20.18 19.47 -8.93
N GLY A 314 19.00 18.85 -8.76
CA GLY A 314 18.62 17.65 -9.50
C GLY A 314 19.40 16.38 -9.13
N ALA A 315 20.29 16.44 -8.13
CA ALA A 315 20.94 15.24 -7.58
C ALA A 315 19.90 14.35 -6.88
N TRP A 316 20.05 13.03 -7.00
CA TRP A 316 19.07 12.11 -6.44
C TRP A 316 19.68 10.80 -5.93
N VAL A 317 18.98 10.17 -4.99
CA VAL A 317 19.31 8.84 -4.49
C VAL A 317 18.61 7.80 -5.36
N HIS A 318 19.40 7.05 -6.09
CA HIS A 318 18.95 5.95 -6.92
C HIS A 318 19.00 4.64 -6.16
N THR A 319 17.91 3.89 -6.18
CA THR A 319 17.90 2.50 -5.71
C THR A 319 17.52 1.58 -6.86
N TRP A 320 18.27 0.49 -7.01
CA TRP A 320 18.08 -0.50 -8.07
C TRP A 320 18.16 -1.93 -7.54
N SER A 321 17.32 -2.79 -8.07
CA SER A 321 17.39 -4.25 -7.91
C SER A 321 16.81 -4.93 -9.14
N ASP A 322 17.08 -6.24 -9.29
CA ASP A 322 16.29 -7.12 -10.15
C ASP A 322 15.79 -8.33 -9.34
N ALA A 323 15.06 -9.25 -9.97
CA ALA A 323 14.46 -10.41 -9.29
C ALA A 323 15.49 -11.33 -8.61
N ASP A 324 16.76 -11.26 -9.01
CA ASP A 324 17.84 -12.12 -8.55
C ASP A 324 19.00 -11.37 -7.87
N THR A 325 19.00 -10.04 -7.95
CA THR A 325 20.04 -9.17 -7.40
C THR A 325 19.48 -8.30 -6.27
N PRO A 326 20.03 -8.39 -5.04
CA PRO A 326 19.64 -7.53 -3.93
C PRO A 326 19.77 -6.04 -4.23
N ALA A 327 18.93 -5.22 -3.57
CA ALA A 327 18.89 -3.79 -3.78
C ALA A 327 20.23 -3.10 -3.48
N ARG A 328 20.59 -2.13 -4.33
CA ARG A 328 21.76 -1.26 -4.20
C ARG A 328 21.32 0.19 -4.31
N SER A 329 21.96 1.05 -3.54
CA SER A 329 21.68 2.49 -3.58
C SER A 329 22.94 3.29 -3.89
N GLU A 330 22.77 4.38 -4.62
CA GLU A 330 23.84 5.30 -5.00
C GLU A 330 23.30 6.73 -5.07
N VAL A 331 24.14 7.72 -4.85
CA VAL A 331 23.82 9.11 -5.15
C VAL A 331 24.23 9.40 -6.60
N ARG A 332 23.29 9.93 -7.38
CA ARG A 332 23.48 10.42 -8.75
C ARG A 332 23.45 11.95 -8.75
N PRO A 333 24.62 12.62 -8.74
CA PRO A 333 24.68 14.07 -8.95
C PRO A 333 24.24 14.42 -10.38
N ASP A 334 23.63 15.58 -10.59
CA ASP A 334 23.37 16.07 -11.95
C ASP A 334 24.70 16.35 -12.67
N GLY A 335 25.03 15.54 -13.68
CA GLY A 335 26.28 15.62 -14.44
C GLY A 335 27.57 15.19 -13.71
N GLY A 336 27.48 14.63 -12.50
CA GLY A 336 28.63 14.23 -11.67
C GLY A 336 28.91 12.72 -11.66
N LYS A 337 30.01 12.34 -10.97
CA LYS A 337 30.37 10.93 -10.77
C LYS A 337 29.43 10.27 -9.75
N LEU A 338 29.00 9.05 -10.04
CA LEU A 338 28.18 8.23 -9.13
C LEU A 338 28.92 7.98 -7.80
N ILE A 339 28.18 8.06 -6.71
CA ILE A 339 28.67 7.81 -5.34
C ILE A 339 27.89 6.63 -4.79
N ALA A 340 28.49 5.46 -4.71
CA ALA A 340 27.87 4.28 -4.12
C ALA A 340 27.61 4.52 -2.62
N LEU A 341 26.40 4.20 -2.17
CA LEU A 341 26.08 4.22 -0.75
C LEU A 341 26.44 2.86 -0.13
N PRO A 342 26.96 2.86 1.11
CA PRO A 342 27.25 1.62 1.81
C PRO A 342 25.95 0.79 1.96
N SER A 343 25.99 -0.47 1.56
CA SER A 343 24.97 -1.45 1.87
C SER A 343 25.60 -2.60 2.66
N ALA A 344 24.84 -3.17 3.60
CA ALA A 344 25.27 -4.40 4.23
C ALA A 344 25.37 -5.49 3.16
N ALA A 345 26.51 -6.15 3.06
CA ALA A 345 26.65 -7.29 2.17
C ALA A 345 25.68 -8.38 2.61
N PRO A 346 24.98 -9.05 1.68
CA PRO A 346 24.15 -10.19 2.02
C PRO A 346 25.04 -11.28 2.64
N THR A 347 24.52 -11.96 3.67
CA THR A 347 25.22 -13.06 4.36
C THR A 347 25.21 -14.37 3.56
N PHE A 348 24.73 -14.33 2.32
CA PHE A 348 24.62 -15.46 1.39
C PHE A 348 25.08 -15.04 -0.01
N ASP A 349 25.50 -16.02 -0.81
CA ASP A 349 25.83 -15.80 -2.22
C ASP A 349 24.55 -15.79 -3.08
N ALA A 350 24.05 -14.60 -3.41
CA ALA A 350 22.87 -14.44 -4.26
C ALA A 350 23.03 -15.02 -5.66
N ALA A 351 24.29 -15.06 -6.19
CA ALA A 351 24.56 -15.57 -7.54
C ALA A 351 24.39 -17.09 -7.65
N SER A 352 24.56 -17.82 -6.54
CA SER A 352 24.39 -19.28 -6.48
C SER A 352 22.93 -19.73 -6.34
N LEU A 353 22.00 -18.81 -6.06
CA LEU A 353 20.59 -19.15 -5.87
C LEU A 353 19.90 -19.43 -7.23
N PRO A 354 18.86 -20.29 -7.25
CA PRO A 354 18.00 -20.46 -8.42
C PRO A 354 17.45 -19.12 -8.93
N LYS A 355 17.35 -18.97 -10.26
CA LYS A 355 16.98 -17.71 -10.92
C LYS A 355 15.56 -17.73 -11.45
N TRP A 356 14.89 -16.59 -11.37
CA TRP A 356 13.55 -16.39 -11.89
C TRP A 356 13.56 -16.28 -13.43
N GLU A 357 12.63 -16.98 -14.07
CA GLU A 357 12.26 -16.79 -15.47
C GLU A 357 10.97 -15.96 -15.50
N ILE A 358 11.02 -14.75 -16.09
CA ILE A 358 9.84 -13.91 -16.29
C ILE A 358 9.32 -14.15 -17.70
N LEU A 359 8.02 -14.44 -17.82
CA LEU A 359 7.38 -14.86 -19.06
C LEU A 359 5.92 -14.38 -19.14
N THR A 360 5.26 -14.65 -20.25
CA THR A 360 3.80 -14.53 -20.37
C THR A 360 3.19 -15.87 -20.70
N ILE A 361 1.99 -16.13 -20.16
CA ILE A 361 1.21 -17.33 -20.46
C ILE A 361 -0.12 -16.97 -21.14
N PRO A 362 -0.78 -17.90 -21.85
CA PRO A 362 -2.14 -17.68 -22.30
C PRO A 362 -3.08 -17.44 -21.12
N GLY A 363 -3.91 -16.42 -21.21
CA GLY A 363 -4.92 -16.08 -20.21
C GLY A 363 -6.34 -16.20 -20.78
N PRO A 364 -7.36 -15.91 -19.95
CA PRO A 364 -8.73 -15.82 -20.41
C PRO A 364 -8.89 -14.80 -21.54
N ASP A 365 -9.90 -15.01 -22.40
CA ASP A 365 -10.28 -14.11 -23.49
C ASP A 365 -9.13 -13.75 -24.46
N GLY A 366 -8.15 -14.66 -24.63
CA GLY A 366 -7.02 -14.43 -25.50
C GLY A 366 -5.96 -13.46 -24.95
N SER A 367 -6.09 -13.01 -23.73
CA SER A 367 -5.08 -12.17 -23.06
C SER A 367 -3.78 -12.92 -22.83
N ARG A 368 -2.70 -12.17 -22.59
CA ARG A 368 -1.39 -12.72 -22.17
C ARG A 368 -1.17 -12.28 -20.73
N LEU A 369 -1.17 -13.25 -19.79
CA LEU A 369 -0.90 -12.98 -18.39
C LEU A 369 0.59 -13.00 -18.10
N PRO A 370 1.13 -12.02 -17.36
CA PRO A 370 2.50 -12.07 -16.88
C PRO A 370 2.65 -13.15 -15.82
N ALA A 371 3.76 -13.86 -15.88
CA ALA A 371 4.10 -14.94 -14.97
C ALA A 371 5.58 -14.96 -14.66
N ARG A 372 5.94 -15.58 -13.55
CA ARG A 372 7.33 -15.91 -13.22
C ARG A 372 7.45 -17.34 -12.72
N LEU A 373 8.54 -18.00 -13.10
CA LEU A 373 8.82 -19.40 -12.81
C LEU A 373 10.22 -19.54 -12.24
N LEU A 374 10.34 -20.27 -11.13
CA LEU A 374 11.60 -20.67 -10.54
C LEU A 374 11.70 -22.17 -10.62
N LYS A 375 12.67 -22.69 -11.36
CA LYS A 375 12.93 -24.12 -11.46
C LYS A 375 13.69 -24.64 -10.24
N PRO A 376 13.52 -25.92 -9.86
CA PRO A 376 14.31 -26.53 -8.80
C PRO A 376 15.81 -26.44 -9.05
N ALA A 377 16.60 -26.36 -8.00
CA ALA A 377 18.06 -26.48 -8.11
C ALA A 377 18.44 -27.85 -8.71
N GLY A 378 19.38 -27.83 -9.65
CA GLY A 378 19.76 -29.06 -10.35
C GLY A 378 18.65 -29.63 -11.26
N PHE A 379 17.81 -28.74 -11.82
CA PHE A 379 16.69 -29.12 -12.68
C PHE A 379 17.05 -30.13 -13.77
N ASP A 380 16.30 -31.24 -13.80
CA ASP A 380 16.39 -32.27 -14.85
C ASP A 380 15.01 -32.42 -15.51
N PRO A 381 14.84 -32.12 -16.80
CA PRO A 381 13.56 -32.18 -17.49
C PRO A 381 12.96 -33.58 -17.60
N SER A 382 13.69 -34.65 -17.26
CA SER A 382 13.19 -36.03 -17.22
C SER A 382 12.46 -36.36 -15.93
N HIS A 383 12.59 -35.54 -14.87
CA HIS A 383 11.90 -35.69 -13.60
C HIS A 383 10.64 -34.84 -13.56
N ARG A 384 9.68 -35.25 -12.70
CA ARG A 384 8.45 -34.48 -12.44
C ARG A 384 8.52 -33.85 -11.06
N TYR A 385 8.29 -32.53 -11.00
CA TYR A 385 8.42 -31.73 -9.81
C TYR A 385 7.07 -31.20 -9.30
N PRO A 386 6.86 -31.15 -7.97
CA PRO A 386 5.75 -30.42 -7.37
C PRO A 386 5.94 -28.91 -7.58
N VAL A 387 4.83 -28.16 -7.61
CA VAL A 387 4.86 -26.72 -7.80
C VAL A 387 4.17 -26.00 -6.66
N ILE A 388 4.82 -25.01 -6.08
CA ILE A 388 4.23 -24.06 -5.15
C ILE A 388 3.85 -22.79 -5.92
N ILE A 389 2.58 -22.42 -5.91
CA ILE A 389 2.06 -21.21 -6.55
C ILE A 389 1.91 -20.13 -5.48
N TYR A 390 2.49 -18.95 -5.70
CA TYR A 390 2.32 -17.77 -4.86
C TYR A 390 1.56 -16.69 -5.60
N HIS A 391 0.54 -16.13 -4.97
CA HIS A 391 -0.25 -15.03 -5.52
C HIS A 391 -0.71 -14.01 -4.46
N TYR A 392 -1.15 -12.85 -4.93
CA TYR A 392 -1.91 -11.87 -4.15
C TYR A 392 -3.30 -11.67 -4.77
N GLY A 393 -3.35 -11.20 -6.01
CA GLY A 393 -4.52 -11.24 -6.88
C GLY A 393 -5.56 -10.13 -6.68
N GLY A 394 -5.26 -9.10 -5.87
CA GLY A 394 -6.14 -7.92 -5.73
C GLY A 394 -6.03 -6.95 -6.91
N PRO A 395 -7.02 -6.05 -7.11
CA PRO A 395 -6.98 -5.04 -8.14
C PRO A 395 -5.72 -4.17 -8.04
N GLY A 396 -5.09 -3.85 -9.17
CA GLY A 396 -3.86 -3.09 -9.23
C GLY A 396 -2.64 -3.75 -8.59
N SER A 397 -2.79 -4.95 -8.00
CA SER A 397 -1.66 -5.65 -7.38
C SER A 397 -0.71 -6.25 -8.42
N GLN A 398 0.54 -6.46 -8.01
CA GLN A 398 1.56 -7.07 -8.84
C GLN A 398 2.46 -7.97 -7.99
N VAL A 399 2.62 -9.23 -8.38
CA VAL A 399 3.57 -10.17 -7.79
C VAL A 399 4.63 -10.62 -8.80
N VAL A 400 4.36 -10.44 -10.08
CA VAL A 400 5.31 -10.68 -11.16
C VAL A 400 6.06 -9.38 -11.47
N ASP A 401 7.19 -9.20 -10.83
CA ASP A 401 8.04 -8.03 -10.94
C ASP A 401 9.52 -8.43 -11.11
N ASN A 402 10.31 -7.52 -11.66
CA ASN A 402 11.75 -7.66 -11.77
C ASN A 402 12.43 -6.87 -10.64
N ALA A 403 12.06 -7.21 -9.40
CA ALA A 403 12.57 -6.59 -8.18
C ALA A 403 12.96 -7.65 -7.15
N TRP A 404 13.98 -7.33 -6.34
CA TRP A 404 14.36 -8.16 -5.21
C TRP A 404 13.33 -8.10 -4.10
N SER A 405 12.95 -9.25 -3.57
CA SER A 405 12.05 -9.39 -2.43
C SER A 405 12.62 -10.37 -1.40
N VAL A 406 12.52 -10.02 -0.11
CA VAL A 406 12.89 -10.94 0.99
C VAL A 406 12.05 -12.23 0.95
N ARG A 407 10.79 -12.15 0.52
CA ARG A 407 9.94 -13.33 0.30
C ARG A 407 10.52 -14.27 -0.76
N SER A 408 11.20 -13.72 -1.78
CA SER A 408 11.90 -14.50 -2.79
C SER A 408 12.96 -15.44 -2.21
N LEU A 409 13.55 -15.13 -1.06
CA LEU A 409 14.54 -16.02 -0.41
C LEU A 409 13.89 -17.35 0.03
N TRP A 410 12.68 -17.31 0.60
CA TRP A 410 11.97 -18.54 0.94
C TRP A 410 11.56 -19.33 -0.31
N HIS A 411 11.14 -18.66 -1.38
CA HIS A 411 10.86 -19.32 -2.65
C HIS A 411 12.10 -20.00 -3.23
N LYS A 412 13.26 -19.32 -3.17
CA LYS A 412 14.54 -19.90 -3.61
C LYS A 412 14.98 -21.07 -2.73
N LEU A 413 14.73 -21.01 -1.42
CA LEU A 413 14.92 -22.16 -0.51
C LEU A 413 14.06 -23.36 -0.91
N MET A 414 12.77 -23.14 -1.23
CA MET A 414 11.89 -24.22 -1.69
C MET A 414 12.37 -24.80 -3.04
N ALA A 415 12.92 -23.98 -3.91
CA ALA A 415 13.53 -24.46 -5.15
C ALA A 415 14.79 -25.31 -4.88
N GLN A 416 15.59 -24.98 -3.87
CA GLN A 416 16.71 -25.85 -3.44
C GLN A 416 16.24 -27.18 -2.82
N ARG A 417 14.98 -27.21 -2.33
CA ARG A 417 14.33 -28.41 -1.76
C ARG A 417 13.54 -29.24 -2.79
N GLY A 418 13.71 -28.94 -4.09
CA GLY A 418 13.13 -29.71 -5.17
C GLY A 418 11.74 -29.29 -5.62
N PHE A 419 11.23 -28.13 -5.17
CA PHE A 419 9.99 -27.57 -5.69
C PHE A 419 10.24 -26.62 -6.85
N ALA A 420 9.36 -26.59 -7.84
CA ALA A 420 9.23 -25.41 -8.68
C ALA A 420 8.37 -24.36 -7.95
N VAL A 421 8.62 -23.07 -8.19
CA VAL A 421 7.78 -22.00 -7.66
C VAL A 421 7.25 -21.16 -8.81
N PHE A 422 5.98 -20.86 -8.79
CA PHE A 422 5.28 -20.16 -9.85
C PHE A 422 4.45 -19.00 -9.32
N SER A 423 4.34 -17.92 -10.08
CA SER A 423 3.40 -16.84 -9.83
C SER A 423 2.81 -16.37 -11.15
N VAL A 424 1.54 -15.99 -11.14
CA VAL A 424 0.85 -15.38 -12.27
C VAL A 424 -0.02 -14.25 -11.77
N ASP A 425 0.08 -13.08 -12.43
CA ASP A 425 -0.81 -11.96 -12.20
C ASP A 425 -2.02 -12.04 -13.12
N ASN A 426 -3.18 -11.80 -12.56
CA ASN A 426 -4.46 -11.90 -13.27
C ASN A 426 -4.77 -10.63 -14.08
N GLN A 427 -5.95 -10.60 -14.72
CA GLN A 427 -6.38 -9.50 -15.58
C GLN A 427 -6.78 -8.21 -14.84
N SER A 428 -6.88 -8.21 -13.50
CA SER A 428 -7.10 -7.00 -12.71
C SER A 428 -5.80 -6.42 -12.13
N SER A 429 -4.66 -7.03 -12.43
CA SER A 429 -3.35 -6.56 -11.99
C SER A 429 -2.91 -5.28 -12.71
N LEU A 430 -1.87 -4.64 -12.17
CA LEU A 430 -1.28 -3.42 -12.72
C LEU A 430 -0.91 -3.51 -14.21
N PHE A 431 -0.63 -4.72 -14.75
CA PHE A 431 -0.34 -4.94 -16.18
C PHE A 431 -1.47 -4.59 -17.13
N PHE A 432 -2.69 -4.46 -16.64
CA PHE A 432 -3.87 -4.19 -17.45
C PHE A 432 -4.46 -2.80 -17.18
N GLY A 433 -3.79 -1.99 -16.35
CA GLY A 433 -4.20 -0.64 -15.99
C GLY A 433 -5.58 -0.58 -15.35
N LYS A 434 -6.16 0.63 -15.36
CA LYS A 434 -7.45 0.90 -14.70
C LYS A 434 -8.61 0.05 -15.26
N HIS A 435 -8.66 -0.16 -16.57
CA HIS A 435 -9.68 -1.01 -17.19
C HIS A 435 -9.55 -2.50 -16.79
N GLY A 436 -8.34 -2.95 -16.46
CA GLY A 436 -8.14 -4.27 -15.88
C GLY A 436 -8.70 -4.35 -14.47
N GLU A 437 -8.39 -3.38 -13.63
CA GLU A 437 -8.89 -3.28 -12.25
C GLU A 437 -10.42 -3.26 -12.19
N ASP A 438 -11.08 -2.53 -13.10
CA ASP A 438 -12.55 -2.41 -13.19
C ASP A 438 -13.29 -3.75 -13.27
N LYS A 439 -12.60 -4.81 -13.71
CA LYS A 439 -13.17 -6.17 -13.81
C LYS A 439 -13.52 -6.77 -12.44
N ASP A 440 -12.88 -6.33 -11.36
CA ASP A 440 -13.18 -6.80 -10.00
C ASP A 440 -14.32 -6.01 -9.33
N TYR A 441 -14.81 -4.93 -9.95
CA TYR A 441 -15.83 -4.10 -9.33
C TYR A 441 -17.11 -4.89 -9.05
N ARG A 442 -17.56 -4.87 -7.79
CA ARG A 442 -18.73 -5.56 -7.21
C ARG A 442 -18.65 -7.09 -7.17
N ARG A 443 -17.49 -7.69 -7.53
CA ARG A 443 -17.31 -9.17 -7.55
C ARG A 443 -15.84 -9.55 -7.40
N PHE A 444 -15.39 -9.63 -6.19
CA PHE A 444 -13.99 -9.93 -5.89
C PHE A 444 -13.70 -11.44 -5.98
N GLY A 445 -12.49 -11.80 -6.39
CA GLY A 445 -11.99 -13.19 -6.42
C GLY A 445 -12.19 -13.92 -7.75
N THR A 446 -13.22 -13.61 -8.56
CA THR A 446 -13.51 -14.33 -9.81
C THR A 446 -12.43 -14.13 -10.88
N VAL A 447 -11.92 -12.90 -11.03
CA VAL A 447 -10.86 -12.57 -12.01
C VAL A 447 -9.55 -13.24 -11.58
N ASN A 448 -9.23 -13.23 -10.29
CA ASN A 448 -8.07 -13.93 -9.77
C ASN A 448 -8.17 -15.45 -9.99
N LEU A 449 -9.29 -16.07 -9.65
CA LEU A 449 -9.49 -17.50 -9.88
C LEU A 449 -9.28 -17.89 -11.36
N ALA A 450 -9.83 -17.12 -12.29
CA ALA A 450 -9.63 -17.37 -13.71
C ALA A 450 -8.15 -17.28 -14.12
N GLY A 451 -7.42 -16.29 -13.59
CA GLY A 451 -5.98 -16.16 -13.81
C GLY A 451 -5.17 -17.33 -13.22
N GLN A 452 -5.51 -17.78 -12.00
CA GLN A 452 -4.85 -18.91 -11.36
C GLN A 452 -5.11 -20.22 -12.12
N LEU A 453 -6.34 -20.44 -12.64
CA LEU A 453 -6.66 -21.61 -13.47
C LEU A 453 -5.88 -21.60 -14.80
N ALA A 454 -5.72 -20.44 -15.44
CA ALA A 454 -4.87 -20.31 -16.62
C ALA A 454 -3.39 -20.66 -16.28
N GLY A 455 -2.91 -20.25 -15.10
CA GLY A 455 -1.60 -20.65 -14.58
C GLY A 455 -1.47 -22.16 -14.38
N VAL A 456 -2.50 -22.80 -13.81
CA VAL A 456 -2.56 -24.27 -13.65
C VAL A 456 -2.55 -24.97 -15.01
N ASP A 457 -3.29 -24.49 -16.00
CA ASP A 457 -3.31 -25.09 -17.34
C ASP A 457 -1.96 -24.96 -18.05
N TYR A 458 -1.29 -23.80 -17.87
CA TYR A 458 0.09 -23.63 -18.34
C TYR A 458 1.04 -24.62 -17.67
N LEU A 459 1.00 -24.78 -16.34
CA LEU A 459 1.83 -25.73 -15.61
C LEU A 459 1.59 -27.16 -16.06
N LYS A 460 0.34 -27.56 -16.31
CA LYS A 460 -0.01 -28.89 -16.85
C LYS A 460 0.56 -29.14 -18.24
N SER A 461 0.82 -28.10 -19.02
CA SER A 461 1.43 -28.23 -20.34
C SER A 461 2.93 -28.54 -20.30
N LEU A 462 3.57 -28.36 -19.15
CA LEU A 462 4.99 -28.60 -18.95
C LEU A 462 5.23 -30.08 -18.56
N PRO A 463 5.96 -30.87 -19.36
CA PRO A 463 6.10 -32.32 -19.16
C PRO A 463 6.78 -32.69 -17.84
N TRP A 464 7.57 -31.79 -17.29
CA TRP A 464 8.31 -31.95 -16.03
C TRP A 464 7.51 -31.50 -14.78
N VAL A 465 6.29 -30.99 -14.93
CA VAL A 465 5.43 -30.64 -13.80
C VAL A 465 4.58 -31.84 -13.40
N ASP A 466 4.53 -32.13 -12.09
CA ASP A 466 3.55 -33.03 -11.53
C ASP A 466 2.27 -32.30 -11.14
N ALA A 467 1.31 -32.30 -12.03
CA ALA A 467 0.04 -31.59 -11.84
C ALA A 467 -0.84 -32.15 -10.70
N SER A 468 -0.49 -33.32 -10.14
CA SER A 468 -1.16 -33.88 -8.95
C SER A 468 -0.59 -33.32 -7.64
N ARG A 469 0.50 -32.55 -7.71
CA ARG A 469 1.22 -31.98 -6.56
C ARG A 469 1.39 -30.49 -6.68
N LEU A 470 0.27 -29.77 -6.83
CA LEU A 470 0.22 -28.31 -6.85
C LEU A 470 -0.12 -27.76 -5.47
N GLY A 471 0.66 -26.84 -4.97
CA GLY A 471 0.39 -26.06 -3.76
C GLY A 471 0.02 -24.62 -4.11
N LEU A 472 -0.80 -23.97 -3.29
CA LEU A 472 -1.19 -22.58 -3.44
C LEU A 472 -1.00 -21.82 -2.14
N TRP A 473 -0.48 -20.59 -2.17
CA TRP A 473 -0.44 -19.78 -0.97
C TRP A 473 -0.47 -18.29 -1.25
N GLY A 474 -0.97 -17.55 -0.27
CA GLY A 474 -1.00 -16.10 -0.26
C GLY A 474 -1.23 -15.54 1.13
N TRP A 475 -1.00 -14.25 1.28
CA TRP A 475 -1.13 -13.50 2.53
C TRP A 475 -2.10 -12.34 2.38
N SER A 476 -2.90 -12.01 3.42
CA SER A 476 -3.87 -10.91 3.39
C SER A 476 -4.91 -11.13 2.28
N GLY A 477 -5.07 -10.18 1.35
CA GLY A 477 -5.87 -10.37 0.14
C GLY A 477 -5.47 -11.63 -0.65
N GLY A 478 -4.17 -12.00 -0.67
CA GLY A 478 -3.71 -13.27 -1.25
C GLY A 478 -4.17 -14.49 -0.46
N GLY A 479 -4.28 -14.40 0.86
CA GLY A 479 -4.88 -15.44 1.71
C GLY A 479 -6.37 -15.61 1.43
N SER A 480 -7.10 -14.51 1.28
CA SER A 480 -8.52 -14.49 0.88
C SER A 480 -8.71 -15.14 -0.49
N ASN A 481 -7.88 -14.77 -1.46
CA ASN A 481 -7.89 -15.34 -2.80
C ASN A 481 -7.47 -16.81 -2.81
N THR A 482 -6.55 -17.24 -1.94
CA THR A 482 -6.21 -18.66 -1.76
C THR A 482 -7.44 -19.45 -1.32
N LEU A 483 -8.15 -19.00 -0.28
CA LEU A 483 -9.40 -19.61 0.16
C LEU A 483 -10.46 -19.62 -0.95
N TYR A 484 -10.63 -18.48 -1.63
CA TYR A 484 -11.58 -18.38 -2.73
C TYR A 484 -11.29 -19.42 -3.82
N CYS A 485 -10.02 -19.62 -4.18
CA CYS A 485 -9.59 -20.62 -5.17
C CYS A 485 -9.92 -22.05 -4.74
N VAL A 486 -9.46 -22.48 -3.58
CA VAL A 486 -9.62 -23.89 -3.14
C VAL A 486 -11.05 -24.24 -2.79
N LEU A 487 -11.85 -23.27 -2.35
CA LEU A 487 -13.26 -23.49 -2.02
C LEU A 487 -14.18 -23.46 -3.26
N ASN A 488 -13.81 -22.72 -4.32
CA ASN A 488 -14.58 -22.65 -5.56
C ASN A 488 -14.12 -23.66 -6.62
N ARG A 489 -12.90 -24.21 -6.50
CA ARG A 489 -12.35 -25.25 -7.40
C ARG A 489 -11.62 -26.32 -6.59
N PRO A 490 -12.36 -27.05 -5.72
CA PRO A 490 -11.77 -28.07 -4.87
C PRO A 490 -11.11 -29.20 -5.69
N GLY A 491 -9.95 -29.66 -5.25
CA GLY A 491 -9.17 -30.73 -5.88
C GLY A 491 -8.27 -30.26 -7.04
N VAL A 492 -8.19 -28.98 -7.33
CA VAL A 492 -7.20 -28.43 -8.28
C VAL A 492 -5.84 -28.30 -7.64
N TRP A 493 -5.80 -27.82 -6.40
CA TRP A 493 -4.58 -27.74 -5.59
C TRP A 493 -4.63 -28.80 -4.50
N LYS A 494 -3.55 -29.53 -4.30
CA LYS A 494 -3.48 -30.57 -3.26
C LYS A 494 -3.35 -29.98 -1.86
N ALA A 495 -2.65 -28.85 -1.73
CA ALA A 495 -2.38 -28.18 -0.46
C ALA A 495 -2.43 -26.66 -0.60
N ALA A 496 -2.92 -25.97 0.44
CA ALA A 496 -3.02 -24.52 0.43
C ALA A 496 -2.67 -23.89 1.79
N ILE A 497 -2.02 -22.72 1.77
CA ILE A 497 -1.77 -21.89 2.96
C ILE A 497 -2.47 -20.55 2.79
N ALA A 498 -3.43 -20.24 3.65
CA ALA A 498 -4.12 -18.97 3.72
C ALA A 498 -3.62 -18.17 4.92
N GLY A 499 -2.77 -17.17 4.67
CA GLY A 499 -2.22 -16.30 5.70
C GLY A 499 -3.06 -15.05 5.91
N ALA A 500 -3.47 -14.76 7.15
CA ALA A 500 -4.23 -13.58 7.56
C ALA A 500 -5.38 -13.22 6.58
N PRO A 501 -6.25 -14.19 6.21
CA PRO A 501 -7.24 -13.98 5.16
C PRO A 501 -8.43 -13.15 5.64
N VAL A 502 -9.00 -12.30 4.78
CA VAL A 502 -10.38 -11.85 4.89
C VAL A 502 -11.27 -13.00 4.40
N THR A 503 -12.19 -13.45 5.23
CA THR A 503 -13.09 -14.57 4.93
C THR A 503 -14.52 -14.11 4.65
N ASP A 504 -14.90 -12.99 5.23
CA ASP A 504 -16.17 -12.28 5.00
C ASP A 504 -15.86 -10.80 4.82
N TRP A 505 -16.13 -10.25 3.66
CA TRP A 505 -15.81 -8.86 3.33
C TRP A 505 -16.56 -7.82 4.17
N ARG A 506 -17.63 -8.20 4.87
CA ARG A 506 -18.31 -7.33 5.85
C ARG A 506 -17.48 -7.13 7.12
N LEU A 507 -16.44 -7.92 7.34
CA LEU A 507 -15.55 -7.84 8.51
C LEU A 507 -14.32 -6.97 8.25
N TYR A 508 -14.10 -6.55 7.01
CA TYR A 508 -12.97 -5.69 6.64
C TYR A 508 -13.39 -4.22 6.59
N ASP A 509 -12.42 -3.30 6.50
CA ASP A 509 -12.66 -1.87 6.60
C ASP A 509 -13.53 -1.31 5.45
N SER A 510 -14.12 -0.14 5.70
CA SER A 510 -15.03 0.54 4.80
C SER A 510 -14.32 1.08 3.56
N ILE A 511 -13.14 1.73 3.71
CA ILE A 511 -12.48 2.42 2.58
C ILE A 511 -12.05 1.43 1.51
N TRP A 512 -11.36 0.35 1.89
CA TRP A 512 -10.90 -0.67 0.95
C TRP A 512 -12.07 -1.48 0.37
N THR A 513 -12.94 -1.97 1.24
CA THR A 513 -13.98 -2.91 0.82
C THR A 513 -15.05 -2.24 -0.05
N GLU A 514 -15.53 -1.05 0.36
CA GLU A 514 -16.55 -0.31 -0.40
C GLU A 514 -16.02 0.20 -1.74
N ARG A 515 -14.72 0.46 -1.86
CA ARG A 515 -14.06 0.80 -3.14
C ARG A 515 -14.32 -0.27 -4.20
N TYR A 516 -14.17 -1.52 -3.85
CA TYR A 516 -14.25 -2.62 -4.80
C TYR A 516 -15.61 -3.30 -4.83
N LEU A 517 -16.31 -3.37 -3.70
CA LEU A 517 -17.60 -4.08 -3.60
C LEU A 517 -18.81 -3.14 -3.47
N ASP A 518 -18.62 -1.81 -3.40
CA ASP A 518 -19.68 -0.88 -3.02
C ASP A 518 -20.14 -1.16 -1.57
N ARG A 519 -21.18 -0.49 -1.07
CA ARG A 519 -21.72 -0.75 0.28
C ARG A 519 -22.52 -2.07 0.31
N PRO A 520 -22.54 -2.80 1.44
CA PRO A 520 -23.25 -4.08 1.53
C PRO A 520 -24.73 -4.01 1.16
N GLU A 521 -25.41 -2.92 1.50
CA GLU A 521 -26.82 -2.69 1.15
C GLU A 521 -27.06 -2.54 -0.35
N ASN A 522 -26.04 -2.09 -1.11
CA ASN A 522 -26.12 -1.90 -2.55
C ASN A 522 -25.66 -3.14 -3.34
N ASN A 523 -24.96 -4.09 -2.70
CA ASN A 523 -24.33 -5.23 -3.35
C ASN A 523 -24.30 -6.50 -2.48
N ALA A 524 -25.39 -6.83 -1.81
CA ALA A 524 -25.46 -7.98 -0.89
C ALA A 524 -25.02 -9.31 -1.54
N ASP A 525 -25.41 -9.56 -2.79
CA ASP A 525 -25.00 -10.75 -3.54
C ASP A 525 -23.49 -10.74 -3.83
N GLY A 526 -22.91 -9.60 -4.21
CA GLY A 526 -21.46 -9.47 -4.43
C GLY A 526 -20.66 -9.75 -3.16
N TYR A 527 -21.10 -9.27 -2.01
CA TYR A 527 -20.47 -9.59 -0.72
C TYR A 527 -20.51 -11.07 -0.39
N ARG A 528 -21.70 -11.72 -0.55
CA ARG A 528 -21.87 -13.16 -0.35
C ARG A 528 -20.94 -13.95 -1.28
N ASP A 529 -21.01 -13.66 -2.59
CA ASP A 529 -20.34 -14.45 -3.62
C ASP A 529 -18.81 -14.22 -3.64
N SER A 530 -18.35 -13.06 -3.15
CA SER A 530 -16.91 -12.74 -3.00
C SER A 530 -16.30 -13.26 -1.69
N SER A 531 -17.12 -13.60 -0.68
CA SER A 531 -16.65 -14.02 0.63
C SER A 531 -16.34 -15.51 0.68
N PRO A 532 -15.09 -15.92 0.91
CA PRO A 532 -14.70 -17.33 0.97
C PRO A 532 -15.53 -18.16 1.95
N ILE A 533 -15.94 -17.58 3.07
CA ILE A 533 -16.72 -18.28 4.11
C ILE A 533 -18.03 -18.88 3.57
N THR A 534 -18.57 -18.34 2.49
CA THR A 534 -19.77 -18.85 1.82
C THR A 534 -19.61 -20.28 1.31
N TYR A 535 -18.39 -20.70 1.02
CA TYR A 535 -18.06 -21.94 0.32
C TYR A 535 -17.33 -22.98 1.17
N THR A 536 -17.26 -22.83 2.49
CA THR A 536 -16.47 -23.65 3.41
C THR A 536 -16.72 -25.16 3.28
N ALA A 537 -17.97 -25.57 3.04
CA ALA A 537 -18.35 -26.97 2.86
C ALA A 537 -17.73 -27.64 1.61
N ASN A 538 -17.19 -26.87 0.68
CA ASN A 538 -16.61 -27.40 -0.55
C ASN A 538 -15.14 -27.82 -0.40
N LEU A 539 -14.47 -27.51 0.71
CA LEU A 539 -13.04 -27.79 0.89
C LEU A 539 -12.76 -29.30 0.77
N LYS A 540 -11.81 -29.65 -0.10
CA LYS A 540 -11.28 -31.00 -0.28
C LYS A 540 -9.77 -31.08 -0.15
N ASP A 541 -9.12 -29.93 -0.29
CA ASP A 541 -7.67 -29.79 -0.33
C ASP A 541 -7.12 -29.65 1.10
N HIS A 542 -5.87 -30.03 1.34
CA HIS A 542 -5.23 -29.79 2.64
C HIS A 542 -5.05 -28.28 2.85
N LEU A 543 -5.60 -27.75 3.93
CA LEU A 543 -5.60 -26.32 4.23
C LEU A 543 -4.87 -26.03 5.56
N LEU A 544 -3.93 -25.10 5.52
CA LEU A 544 -3.34 -24.46 6.69
C LEU A 544 -3.78 -22.98 6.74
N VAL A 545 -4.51 -22.61 7.79
CA VAL A 545 -4.88 -21.21 8.08
C VAL A 545 -3.89 -20.63 9.08
N VAL A 546 -3.34 -19.46 8.78
CA VAL A 546 -2.34 -18.78 9.63
C VAL A 546 -2.82 -17.37 9.97
N HIS A 547 -2.77 -16.97 11.27
CA HIS A 547 -3.19 -15.64 11.67
C HIS A 547 -2.45 -15.12 12.91
N GLY A 548 -2.16 -13.82 12.97
CA GLY A 548 -1.67 -13.14 14.17
C GLY A 548 -2.85 -12.77 15.09
N LEU A 549 -2.75 -13.08 16.39
CA LEU A 549 -3.85 -12.79 17.32
C LEU A 549 -3.96 -11.30 17.70
N ALA A 550 -2.91 -10.50 17.44
CA ALA A 550 -2.92 -9.05 17.59
C ALA A 550 -3.07 -8.32 16.24
N ASP A 551 -3.61 -8.98 15.22
CA ASP A 551 -3.82 -8.39 13.90
C ASP A 551 -4.91 -7.31 13.98
N ASP A 552 -4.47 -6.06 13.86
CA ASP A 552 -5.29 -4.85 13.94
C ASP A 552 -5.77 -4.36 12.56
N ASN A 553 -5.42 -5.08 11.49
CA ASN A 553 -5.84 -4.83 10.11
C ASN A 553 -6.90 -5.85 9.67
N VAL A 554 -6.50 -7.08 9.39
CA VAL A 554 -7.44 -8.18 9.16
C VAL A 554 -7.67 -8.88 10.49
N HIS A 555 -8.73 -8.56 11.17
CA HIS A 555 -8.99 -9.09 12.51
C HIS A 555 -9.02 -10.62 12.55
N PRO A 556 -8.47 -11.27 13.60
CA PRO A 556 -8.48 -12.74 13.77
C PRO A 556 -9.89 -13.33 13.71
N GLN A 557 -10.92 -12.53 13.95
CA GLN A 557 -12.33 -12.86 13.77
C GLN A 557 -12.61 -13.58 12.45
N ASN A 558 -11.93 -13.17 11.37
CA ASN A 558 -12.06 -13.82 10.05
C ASN A 558 -11.67 -15.30 10.09
N SER A 559 -10.49 -15.62 10.62
CA SER A 559 -10.01 -17.00 10.72
C SER A 559 -10.75 -17.82 11.78
N ILE A 560 -11.18 -17.18 12.87
CA ILE A 560 -11.98 -17.82 13.92
C ILE A 560 -13.35 -18.26 13.37
N ASN A 561 -14.05 -17.38 12.63
CA ASN A 561 -15.32 -17.69 12.00
C ASN A 561 -15.18 -18.80 10.96
N LEU A 562 -14.17 -18.71 10.09
CA LEU A 562 -13.86 -19.75 9.12
C LEU A 562 -13.63 -21.10 9.79
N SER A 563 -12.82 -21.15 10.86
CA SER A 563 -12.56 -22.36 11.62
C SER A 563 -13.85 -22.95 12.20
N GLY A 564 -14.71 -22.10 12.77
CA GLY A 564 -16.02 -22.52 13.30
C GLY A 564 -16.91 -23.16 12.23
N ASP A 565 -16.93 -22.62 11.01
CA ASP A 565 -17.76 -23.15 9.93
C ASP A 565 -17.17 -24.43 9.31
N LEU A 566 -15.84 -24.55 9.18
CA LEU A 566 -15.18 -25.80 8.77
C LEU A 566 -15.43 -26.93 9.78
N ILE A 567 -15.38 -26.64 11.08
CA ILE A 567 -15.70 -27.61 12.14
C ILE A 567 -17.17 -28.07 12.03
N LYS A 568 -18.13 -27.14 11.88
CA LYS A 568 -19.55 -27.49 11.70
C LYS A 568 -19.80 -28.33 10.46
N ALA A 569 -19.04 -28.06 9.38
CA ALA A 569 -19.12 -28.83 8.14
C ALA A 569 -18.42 -30.21 8.24
N GLY A 570 -17.71 -30.50 9.34
CA GLY A 570 -16.93 -31.73 9.51
C GLY A 570 -15.72 -31.84 8.57
N VAL A 571 -15.19 -30.70 8.11
CA VAL A 571 -14.06 -30.65 7.17
C VAL A 571 -12.75 -30.51 7.94
N PRO A 572 -11.76 -31.41 7.75
CA PRO A 572 -10.47 -31.30 8.41
C PRO A 572 -9.62 -30.15 7.83
N PHE A 573 -8.93 -29.43 8.70
CA PHE A 573 -7.98 -28.38 8.35
C PHE A 573 -6.94 -28.21 9.46
N GLU A 574 -5.85 -27.49 9.15
CA GLU A 574 -4.85 -27.09 10.14
C GLU A 574 -4.93 -25.59 10.37
N GLN A 575 -4.55 -25.15 11.57
CA GLN A 575 -4.43 -23.73 11.89
C GLN A 575 -3.18 -23.43 12.72
N ALA A 576 -2.64 -22.24 12.57
CA ALA A 576 -1.54 -21.72 13.36
C ALA A 576 -1.81 -20.27 13.74
N PHE A 577 -2.15 -20.04 15.02
CA PHE A 577 -2.31 -18.70 15.58
C PHE A 577 -1.02 -18.24 16.26
N TYR A 578 -0.67 -16.97 16.04
CA TYR A 578 0.56 -16.36 16.54
C TYR A 578 0.24 -15.28 17.58
N PRO A 579 0.37 -15.59 18.89
CA PRO A 579 0.14 -14.60 19.94
C PRO A 579 1.05 -13.38 19.80
N GLY A 580 0.50 -12.19 20.02
CA GLY A 580 1.21 -10.91 19.97
C GLY A 580 1.68 -10.47 18.57
N GLN A 581 1.43 -11.26 17.52
CA GLN A 581 1.75 -10.86 16.14
C GLN A 581 0.59 -10.12 15.50
N LYS A 582 0.93 -9.01 14.81
CA LYS A 582 0.02 -8.22 13.99
C LYS A 582 -0.14 -8.84 12.59
N HIS A 583 -0.59 -8.03 11.61
CA HIS A 583 -0.82 -8.44 10.23
C HIS A 583 0.43 -9.00 9.51
N GLY A 584 1.63 -8.65 9.95
CA GLY A 584 2.90 -9.21 9.50
C GLY A 584 3.71 -9.75 10.67
N PHE A 585 4.37 -10.88 10.49
CA PHE A 585 5.17 -11.52 11.54
C PHE A 585 6.61 -10.99 11.56
N ARG A 586 7.19 -10.86 12.76
CA ARG A 586 8.56 -10.39 12.96
C ARG A 586 9.37 -11.36 13.81
N GLY A 587 10.70 -11.29 13.67
CA GLY A 587 11.63 -12.05 14.49
C GLY A 587 11.37 -13.57 14.49
N PRO A 588 11.36 -14.22 15.67
CA PRO A 588 11.18 -15.68 15.78
C PRO A 588 9.87 -16.18 15.17
N SER A 589 8.79 -15.41 15.26
CA SER A 589 7.48 -15.79 14.69
C SER A 589 7.49 -15.84 13.16
N SER A 590 8.19 -14.90 12.51
CA SER A 590 8.38 -14.94 11.06
C SER A 590 9.16 -16.20 10.63
N ARG A 591 10.24 -16.51 11.34
CA ARG A 591 11.03 -17.73 11.09
C ARG A 591 10.18 -18.98 11.27
N HIS A 592 9.48 -19.13 12.39
CA HIS A 592 8.60 -20.26 12.69
C HIS A 592 7.50 -20.43 11.61
N PHE A 593 6.93 -19.32 11.12
CA PHE A 593 5.95 -19.40 10.03
C PHE A 593 6.55 -20.02 8.76
N TYR A 594 7.74 -19.57 8.31
CA TYR A 594 8.35 -20.13 7.11
C TYR A 594 8.83 -21.57 7.30
N GLU A 595 9.30 -21.94 8.50
CA GLU A 595 9.60 -23.34 8.85
C GLU A 595 8.33 -24.20 8.76
N ARG A 596 7.22 -23.75 9.38
CA ARG A 596 5.92 -24.43 9.33
C ARG A 596 5.36 -24.55 7.92
N ALA A 597 5.47 -23.50 7.12
CA ALA A 597 5.04 -23.52 5.71
C ALA A 597 5.87 -24.52 4.88
N THR A 598 7.17 -24.59 5.15
CA THR A 598 8.07 -25.57 4.52
C THR A 598 7.66 -27.00 4.86
N GLU A 599 7.53 -27.32 6.15
CA GLU A 599 7.10 -28.65 6.63
C GLU A 599 5.74 -29.05 6.06
N PHE A 600 4.79 -28.11 6.00
CA PHE A 600 3.46 -28.36 5.46
C PHE A 600 3.53 -28.75 3.98
N PHE A 601 4.22 -27.98 3.13
CA PHE A 601 4.34 -28.32 1.71
C PHE A 601 5.20 -29.56 1.46
N GLU A 602 6.27 -29.81 2.23
CA GLU A 602 7.05 -31.03 2.13
C GLU A 602 6.20 -32.27 2.46
N ARG A 603 5.40 -32.20 3.51
CA ARG A 603 4.51 -33.33 3.91
C ARG A 603 3.41 -33.58 2.87
N GLU A 604 2.76 -32.53 2.40
CA GLU A 604 1.58 -32.69 1.55
C GLU A 604 1.93 -32.89 0.07
N LEU A 605 3.01 -32.31 -0.40
CA LEU A 605 3.39 -32.37 -1.81
C LEU A 605 4.56 -33.32 -2.08
N ALA A 606 5.38 -33.66 -1.12
CA ALA A 606 6.55 -34.55 -1.13
C ALA A 606 7.30 -34.58 -2.48
N PRO A 607 8.42 -33.86 -2.65
CA PRO A 607 9.15 -33.80 -3.92
C PRO A 607 9.66 -35.17 -4.37
#